data_be4990e8f926e724fc4f5aace59e1d8d
#
_entry.id   be4990e8f926e724fc4f5aace59e1d8d
#
_cell.length_a   1.000
_cell.length_b   1.000
_cell.length_c   1.000
_cell.angle_alpha   90.00
_cell.angle_beta   90.00
_cell.angle_gamma   90.00
#
_symmetry.space_group_name_H-M   'P 1'
#
loop_
_entity.id
_entity.type
_entity.pdbx_description
1 polymer ?
#
loop_
_entity_poly.entity_id
_entity_poly.type
_entity_poly.pdbx_seq_one_letter_code
_entity_poly.pdbx_strand_id
1 'polypeptide(L)'
;MVIGGGAGGIILLILSLLFGQNLTGAGGTNPFDTSQINTGGSSSETLDVSRCKTGADANKDDTCRVIGTVNSVQAYWTEALPTDLQRQYQPAKTVLYSGATQSACGTASNQTGPFYCPGDELVYIDASFFDELTSRFGADDGALAQEYVVAHEYGHRLQHQLGILQKGQDGKTGPQSGGVRIELMADCMAGVWAKHASTTKDANGNTLLKPLTESDIKSALSAAAAVGDDHIQSELGGGQVNPESWTHGSSESRQKWFLTGYQNGSVNSCDTFSTNDL
;
A
#
# COMPACT_ATOMS: atom_id res chain seq x y z
N MET A 1 40.08 2.27 -32.80
CA MET A 1 38.96 1.40 -32.36
C MET A 1 38.34 2.08 -31.13
N VAL A 2 37.29 2.85 -31.37
CA VAL A 2 36.64 3.68 -30.34
C VAL A 2 35.53 2.84 -29.71
N ILE A 3 35.64 2.59 -28.41
CA ILE A 3 34.59 1.98 -27.65
C ILE A 3 33.72 3.10 -27.10
N GLY A 4 32.62 3.36 -27.77
CA GLY A 4 31.56 4.21 -27.25
C GLY A 4 30.78 3.48 -26.18
N GLY A 5 31.18 3.61 -24.91
CA GLY A 5 30.42 3.21 -23.75
C GLY A 5 29.38 4.29 -23.45
N GLY A 6 28.21 4.16 -24.06
CA GLY A 6 27.19 5.17 -23.97
C GLY A 6 26.51 5.22 -22.59
N ALA A 7 26.13 6.43 -22.22
CA ALA A 7 25.33 6.78 -21.04
C ALA A 7 24.00 5.97 -20.87
N GLY A 8 23.61 5.21 -21.90
CA GLY A 8 22.40 4.36 -21.87
C GLY A 8 22.49 3.14 -20.95
N GLY A 9 23.70 2.65 -20.65
CA GLY A 9 23.87 1.47 -19.76
C GLY A 9 23.66 1.78 -18.28
N ILE A 10 23.96 3.00 -17.87
CA ILE A 10 23.78 3.47 -16.48
C ILE A 10 22.31 3.76 -16.19
N ILE A 11 21.59 4.30 -17.18
CA ILE A 11 20.15 4.59 -17.06
C ILE A 11 19.34 3.27 -16.89
N LEU A 12 19.73 2.21 -17.62
CA LEU A 12 19.05 0.90 -17.48
C LEU A 12 19.27 0.26 -16.10
N LEU A 13 20.43 0.50 -15.46
CA LEU A 13 20.71 -0.01 -14.11
C LEU A 13 19.95 0.73 -13.02
N ILE A 14 19.72 2.02 -13.18
CA ILE A 14 18.93 2.82 -12.23
C ILE A 14 17.43 2.53 -12.35
N LEU A 15 16.95 2.25 -13.58
CA LEU A 15 15.55 1.97 -13.88
C LEU A 15 15.06 0.61 -13.35
N SER A 16 15.99 -0.25 -12.90
CA SER A 16 15.65 -1.56 -12.35
C SER A 16 15.60 -1.59 -10.81
N LEU A 17 15.60 -0.45 -10.11
CA LEU A 17 15.83 -0.44 -8.67
C LEU A 17 14.65 -0.89 -7.81
N LEU A 18 13.41 -0.68 -8.19
CA LEU A 18 12.23 -1.07 -7.41
C LEU A 18 11.39 -2.16 -8.08
N PHE A 19 11.12 -2.02 -9.34
CA PHE A 19 10.38 -3.03 -10.10
C PHE A 19 11.37 -3.90 -10.89
N GLY A 20 11.32 -5.22 -10.69
CA GLY A 20 12.25 -6.22 -11.22
C GLY A 20 12.46 -6.15 -12.74
N GLN A 21 13.55 -6.73 -13.21
CA GLN A 21 13.89 -6.74 -14.63
C GLN A 21 13.09 -7.77 -15.41
N ASN A 22 12.39 -7.31 -16.45
CA ASN A 22 12.42 -7.97 -17.76
C ASN A 22 12.02 -6.96 -18.85
N LEU A 23 12.95 -6.05 -19.19
CA LEU A 23 12.73 -5.03 -20.25
C LEU A 23 13.26 -5.45 -21.62
N THR A 24 13.67 -6.71 -21.80
CA THR A 24 14.27 -7.20 -23.05
C THR A 24 13.56 -8.40 -23.65
N GLY A 25 12.26 -8.55 -23.44
CA GLY A 25 11.41 -9.52 -24.14
C GLY A 25 10.72 -8.84 -25.32
N ALA A 26 11.16 -9.09 -26.53
CA ALA A 26 10.41 -8.75 -27.75
C ALA A 26 9.11 -9.57 -27.78
N GLY A 27 8.00 -8.90 -27.48
CA GLY A 27 6.67 -9.52 -27.51
C GLY A 27 5.75 -8.87 -26.47
N GLY A 28 5.28 -7.70 -26.78
CA GLY A 28 4.44 -6.75 -26.10
C GLY A 28 3.33 -7.21 -25.15
N THR A 29 3.61 -7.88 -24.07
CA THR A 29 2.68 -7.95 -22.94
C THR A 29 3.10 -6.89 -21.93
N ASN A 30 2.18 -5.94 -21.69
CA ASN A 30 2.35 -4.92 -20.66
C ASN A 30 2.55 -5.64 -19.30
N PRO A 31 3.68 -5.47 -18.58
CA PRO A 31 3.87 -6.09 -17.27
C PRO A 31 2.93 -5.52 -16.21
N PHE A 32 2.23 -4.43 -16.50
CA PHE A 32 1.25 -3.81 -15.63
C PHE A 32 -0.16 -4.20 -16.10
N ASP A 33 -0.83 -5.04 -15.32
CA ASP A 33 -2.23 -5.37 -15.52
C ASP A 33 -3.11 -4.22 -15.01
N THR A 34 -3.79 -3.55 -15.92
CA THR A 34 -4.74 -2.47 -15.59
C THR A 34 -6.18 -2.97 -15.46
N SER A 35 -6.43 -4.28 -15.61
CA SER A 35 -7.79 -4.85 -15.50
C SER A 35 -8.39 -4.69 -14.09
N GLN A 36 -7.53 -4.54 -13.09
CA GLN A 36 -7.91 -4.30 -11.69
C GLN A 36 -8.04 -2.81 -11.35
N ILE A 37 -7.84 -1.93 -12.34
CA ILE A 37 -7.89 -0.48 -12.14
C ILE A 37 -9.15 0.07 -12.81
N ASN A 38 -9.94 0.80 -12.04
CA ASN A 38 -10.99 1.67 -12.53
C ASN A 38 -10.47 3.11 -12.48
N THR A 39 -10.54 3.84 -13.57
CA THR A 39 -10.25 5.28 -13.55
C THR A 39 -11.54 6.05 -13.37
N GLY A 40 -11.63 6.85 -12.32
CA GLY A 40 -12.82 7.64 -11.99
C GLY A 40 -12.42 9.01 -11.44
N GLY A 41 -13.38 9.91 -11.35
CA GLY A 41 -13.22 11.23 -10.75
C GLY A 41 -14.27 12.22 -11.26
N SER A 42 -14.53 13.23 -10.47
CA SER A 42 -15.40 14.37 -10.85
C SER A 42 -14.68 15.39 -11.74
N SER A 43 -13.37 15.27 -11.88
CA SER A 43 -12.61 16.04 -12.87
C SER A 43 -12.88 15.49 -14.28
N SER A 44 -13.01 16.37 -15.26
CA SER A 44 -13.22 16.02 -16.66
C SER A 44 -12.05 15.28 -17.32
N GLU A 45 -10.97 15.06 -16.59
CA GLU A 45 -9.80 14.32 -17.03
C GLU A 45 -9.82 12.91 -16.44
N THR A 46 -10.05 11.92 -17.32
CA THR A 46 -9.77 10.52 -16.99
C THR A 46 -8.27 10.34 -16.85
N LEU A 47 -7.82 9.75 -15.75
CA LEU A 47 -6.41 9.41 -15.58
C LEU A 47 -5.94 8.48 -16.69
N ASP A 48 -4.96 8.92 -17.48
CA ASP A 48 -4.36 8.09 -18.53
C ASP A 48 -3.36 7.11 -17.91
N VAL A 49 -3.83 5.89 -17.67
CA VAL A 49 -2.99 4.78 -17.18
C VAL A 49 -2.27 4.04 -18.30
N SER A 50 -2.51 4.39 -19.55
CA SER A 50 -1.89 3.71 -20.70
C SER A 50 -0.38 3.93 -20.80
N ARG A 51 0.14 4.97 -20.12
CA ARG A 51 1.57 5.26 -19.99
C ARG A 51 2.30 4.32 -19.04
N CYS A 52 1.59 3.63 -18.15
CA CYS A 52 2.16 2.74 -17.14
C CYS A 52 2.45 1.36 -17.74
N LYS A 53 3.64 1.18 -18.30
CA LYS A 53 4.02 -0.04 -19.03
C LYS A 53 5.22 -0.77 -18.43
N THR A 54 6.01 -0.08 -17.63
CA THR A 54 7.30 -0.59 -17.15
C THR A 54 7.56 -0.19 -15.71
N GLY A 55 8.44 -0.92 -15.03
CA GLY A 55 8.95 -0.49 -13.72
C GLY A 55 9.64 0.87 -13.74
N ALA A 56 10.16 1.29 -14.90
CA ALA A 56 10.72 2.64 -15.07
C ALA A 56 9.64 3.72 -14.96
N ASP A 57 8.44 3.44 -15.44
CA ASP A 57 7.31 4.37 -15.33
C ASP A 57 6.85 4.44 -13.87
N ALA A 58 6.74 3.30 -13.19
CA ALA A 58 6.40 3.23 -11.76
C ALA A 58 7.43 3.92 -10.85
N ASN A 59 8.70 3.94 -11.23
CA ASN A 59 9.75 4.65 -10.49
C ASN A 59 9.68 6.18 -10.63
N LYS A 60 8.92 6.70 -11.59
CA LYS A 60 8.84 8.14 -11.92
C LYS A 60 7.47 8.74 -11.72
N ASP A 61 6.43 7.91 -11.65
CA ASP A 61 5.05 8.33 -11.66
C ASP A 61 4.27 7.56 -10.60
N ASP A 62 3.68 8.26 -9.67
CA ASP A 62 2.99 7.69 -8.52
C ASP A 62 1.75 6.88 -8.93
N THR A 63 1.02 7.31 -9.97
CA THR A 63 -0.10 6.54 -10.53
C THR A 63 0.38 5.17 -11.02
N CYS A 64 1.52 5.14 -11.74
CA CYS A 64 2.09 3.89 -12.23
C CYS A 64 2.65 3.04 -11.08
N ARG A 65 3.19 3.67 -10.03
CA ARG A 65 3.63 2.98 -8.81
C ARG A 65 2.45 2.31 -8.11
N VAL A 66 1.33 3.01 -7.94
CA VAL A 66 0.11 2.41 -7.39
C VAL A 66 -0.32 1.18 -8.18
N ILE A 67 -0.37 1.25 -9.52
CA ILE A 67 -0.75 0.11 -10.36
C ILE A 67 0.20 -1.07 -10.15
N GLY A 68 1.50 -0.83 -10.16
CA GLY A 68 2.51 -1.87 -9.90
C GLY A 68 2.35 -2.51 -8.51
N THR A 69 2.07 -1.69 -7.50
CA THR A 69 1.85 -2.16 -6.13
C THR A 69 0.57 -2.98 -6.02
N VAL A 70 -0.53 -2.53 -6.61
CA VAL A 70 -1.80 -3.29 -6.66
C VAL A 70 -1.58 -4.66 -7.27
N ASN A 71 -0.87 -4.75 -8.40
CA ASN A 71 -0.57 -6.02 -9.04
C ASN A 71 0.27 -6.93 -8.14
N SER A 72 1.30 -6.38 -7.48
CA SER A 72 2.16 -7.13 -6.56
C SER A 72 1.40 -7.64 -5.33
N VAL A 73 0.61 -6.79 -4.69
CA VAL A 73 -0.18 -7.15 -3.50
C VAL A 73 -1.19 -8.25 -3.83
N GLN A 74 -1.91 -8.10 -4.93
CA GLN A 74 -2.93 -9.09 -5.33
C GLN A 74 -2.31 -10.42 -5.78
N ALA A 75 -1.17 -10.39 -6.49
CA ALA A 75 -0.43 -11.60 -6.85
C ALA A 75 0.02 -12.35 -5.58
N TYR A 76 0.58 -11.62 -4.61
CA TYR A 76 1.00 -12.21 -3.34
C TYR A 76 -0.16 -12.88 -2.60
N TRP A 77 -1.27 -12.17 -2.37
CA TRP A 77 -2.40 -12.73 -1.61
C TRP A 77 -3.12 -13.87 -2.33
N THR A 78 -3.05 -13.91 -3.66
CA THR A 78 -3.58 -15.03 -4.45
C THR A 78 -2.85 -16.34 -4.14
N GLU A 79 -1.54 -16.28 -3.87
CA GLU A 79 -0.74 -17.46 -3.49
C GLU A 79 -0.74 -17.71 -1.99
N ALA A 80 -0.60 -16.64 -1.19
CA ALA A 80 -0.39 -16.75 0.24
C ALA A 80 -1.66 -17.14 1.01
N LEU A 81 -2.81 -16.57 0.67
CA LEU A 81 -4.04 -16.80 1.44
C LEU A 81 -4.50 -18.26 1.44
N PRO A 82 -4.48 -18.98 0.30
CA PRO A 82 -4.77 -20.41 0.28
C PRO A 82 -3.78 -21.24 1.11
N THR A 83 -2.51 -20.85 1.10
CA THR A 83 -1.44 -21.56 1.81
C THR A 83 -1.52 -21.35 3.31
N ASP A 84 -1.67 -20.09 3.74
CA ASP A 84 -1.62 -19.71 5.17
C ASP A 84 -2.93 -19.99 5.90
N LEU A 85 -4.08 -19.74 5.27
CA LEU A 85 -5.39 -19.78 5.90
C LEU A 85 -6.39 -20.74 5.25
N GLN A 86 -5.99 -21.47 4.19
CA GLN A 86 -6.89 -22.35 3.41
C GLN A 86 -8.13 -21.60 2.88
N ARG A 87 -7.98 -20.34 2.52
CA ARG A 87 -9.01 -19.46 1.97
C ARG A 87 -8.60 -18.97 0.59
N GLN A 88 -9.54 -18.94 -0.33
CA GLN A 88 -9.28 -18.37 -1.66
C GLN A 88 -9.29 -16.84 -1.56
N TYR A 89 -8.27 -16.18 -2.13
CA TYR A 89 -8.28 -14.73 -2.25
C TYR A 89 -9.25 -14.29 -3.34
N GLN A 90 -10.03 -13.27 -3.06
CA GLN A 90 -10.89 -12.60 -4.04
C GLN A 90 -10.33 -11.21 -4.32
N PRO A 91 -9.79 -10.98 -5.52
CA PRO A 91 -9.23 -9.68 -5.88
C PRO A 91 -10.24 -8.54 -5.74
N ALA A 92 -9.77 -7.39 -5.28
CA ALA A 92 -10.53 -6.14 -5.31
C ALA A 92 -10.03 -5.24 -6.42
N LYS A 93 -10.90 -4.39 -6.97
CA LYS A 93 -10.47 -3.35 -7.90
C LYS A 93 -10.06 -2.10 -7.12
N THR A 94 -9.10 -1.36 -7.68
CA THR A 94 -8.73 -0.02 -7.21
C THR A 94 -9.35 1.04 -8.11
N VAL A 95 -10.01 2.01 -7.50
CA VAL A 95 -10.45 3.23 -8.17
C VAL A 95 -9.36 4.27 -8.03
N LEU A 96 -8.65 4.54 -9.12
CA LEU A 96 -7.73 5.67 -9.21
C LEU A 96 -8.50 6.90 -9.67
N TYR A 97 -8.40 7.97 -8.91
CA TYR A 97 -9.11 9.21 -9.21
C TYR A 97 -8.22 10.44 -8.96
N SER A 98 -8.67 11.58 -9.39
CA SER A 98 -8.05 12.88 -9.10
C SER A 98 -9.11 13.84 -8.57
N GLY A 99 -8.81 14.47 -7.43
CA GLY A 99 -9.68 15.43 -6.76
C GLY A 99 -10.74 14.79 -5.88
N ALA A 100 -11.84 14.31 -6.46
CA ALA A 100 -12.90 13.65 -5.71
C ALA A 100 -13.69 12.64 -6.57
N THR A 101 -14.21 11.60 -5.92
CA THR A 101 -15.14 10.64 -6.52
C THR A 101 -16.14 10.14 -5.48
N GLN A 102 -17.16 9.40 -5.92
CA GLN A 102 -18.16 8.82 -5.01
C GLN A 102 -17.88 7.33 -4.80
N SER A 103 -18.02 6.89 -3.55
CA SER A 103 -18.01 5.48 -3.16
C SER A 103 -19.29 5.11 -2.42
N ALA A 104 -19.53 3.84 -2.18
CA ALA A 104 -20.62 3.40 -1.32
C ALA A 104 -20.42 3.81 0.16
N CYS A 105 -19.21 4.20 0.53
CA CYS A 105 -18.86 4.66 1.89
C CYS A 105 -18.88 6.21 2.03
N GLY A 106 -19.22 6.93 0.98
CA GLY A 106 -19.24 8.40 0.93
C GLY A 106 -18.32 8.98 -0.11
N THR A 107 -18.09 10.29 -0.05
CA THR A 107 -17.20 10.98 -0.98
C THR A 107 -15.75 10.64 -0.67
N ALA A 108 -15.06 10.12 -1.67
CA ALA A 108 -13.60 9.96 -1.68
C ALA A 108 -12.98 11.28 -2.15
N SER A 109 -11.99 11.78 -1.45
CA SER A 109 -11.21 12.96 -1.82
C SER A 109 -9.79 12.82 -1.25
N ASN A 110 -8.89 13.68 -1.68
CA ASN A 110 -7.54 13.70 -1.14
C ASN A 110 -7.51 14.01 0.39
N GLN A 111 -8.51 14.73 0.90
CA GLN A 111 -8.64 15.00 2.34
C GLN A 111 -9.03 13.75 3.16
N THR A 112 -9.72 12.79 2.56
CA THR A 112 -10.04 11.52 3.21
C THR A 112 -8.85 10.55 3.18
N GLY A 113 -7.87 10.79 2.30
CA GLY A 113 -6.79 9.86 2.01
C GLY A 113 -7.26 8.61 1.26
N PRO A 114 -6.35 7.68 0.97
CA PRO A 114 -6.68 6.35 0.49
C PRO A 114 -7.53 5.57 1.49
N PHE A 115 -8.43 4.72 1.00
CA PHE A 115 -9.24 3.84 1.86
C PHE A 115 -9.83 2.65 1.09
N TYR A 116 -10.09 1.57 1.82
CA TYR A 116 -10.93 0.48 1.36
C TYR A 116 -12.39 0.71 1.79
N CYS A 117 -13.33 0.59 0.86
CA CYS A 117 -14.75 0.69 1.16
C CYS A 117 -15.41 -0.71 1.19
N PRO A 118 -15.87 -1.20 2.35
CA PRO A 118 -16.54 -2.49 2.43
C PRO A 118 -17.94 -2.49 1.77
N GLY A 119 -18.53 -1.33 1.50
CA GLY A 119 -19.85 -1.22 0.89
C GLY A 119 -19.90 -1.57 -0.60
N ASP A 120 -18.79 -1.34 -1.31
CA ASP A 120 -18.65 -1.69 -2.73
C ASP A 120 -17.44 -2.60 -3.01
N GLU A 121 -16.67 -2.91 -1.98
CA GLU A 121 -15.49 -3.78 -2.00
C GLU A 121 -14.35 -3.25 -2.89
N LEU A 122 -14.22 -1.92 -2.99
CA LEU A 122 -13.21 -1.24 -3.78
C LEU A 122 -12.17 -0.52 -2.89
N VAL A 123 -10.96 -0.39 -3.40
CA VAL A 123 -9.91 0.47 -2.83
C VAL A 123 -9.92 1.79 -3.60
N TYR A 124 -9.90 2.91 -2.89
CA TYR A 124 -9.93 4.26 -3.46
C TYR A 124 -8.61 4.96 -3.20
N ILE A 125 -7.95 5.43 -4.27
CA ILE A 125 -6.65 6.11 -4.17
C ILE A 125 -6.63 7.33 -5.10
N ASP A 126 -6.34 8.49 -4.53
CA ASP A 126 -5.86 9.65 -5.26
C ASP A 126 -4.34 9.70 -5.14
N ALA A 127 -3.62 9.57 -6.25
CA ALA A 127 -2.15 9.55 -6.22
C ALA A 127 -1.55 10.87 -5.70
N SER A 128 -2.29 12.00 -5.78
CA SER A 128 -1.85 13.27 -5.20
C SER A 128 -1.77 13.26 -3.67
N PHE A 129 -2.38 12.27 -3.00
CA PHE A 129 -2.24 12.09 -1.56
C PHE A 129 -0.78 11.83 -1.14
N PHE A 130 0.04 11.25 -1.99
CA PHE A 130 1.43 10.96 -1.63
C PHE A 130 2.28 12.24 -1.50
N ASP A 131 1.95 13.29 -2.25
CA ASP A 131 2.53 14.62 -2.02
C ASP A 131 2.14 15.17 -0.64
N GLU A 132 0.89 14.95 -0.20
CA GLU A 132 0.46 15.34 1.14
C GLU A 132 1.10 14.48 2.23
N LEU A 133 1.23 13.18 2.00
CA LEU A 133 1.89 12.27 2.94
C LEU A 133 3.31 12.74 3.27
N THR A 134 4.03 13.27 2.27
CA THR A 134 5.37 13.81 2.46
C THR A 134 5.33 15.24 2.99
N SER A 135 4.61 16.15 2.32
CA SER A 135 4.70 17.59 2.59
C SER A 135 3.94 18.02 3.85
N ARG A 136 2.83 17.36 4.17
CA ARG A 136 1.97 17.71 5.29
C ARG A 136 2.15 16.79 6.49
N PHE A 137 2.25 15.48 6.25
CA PHE A 137 2.39 14.50 7.33
C PHE A 137 3.86 14.19 7.65
N GLY A 138 4.81 14.64 6.84
CA GLY A 138 6.24 14.53 7.13
C GLY A 138 6.84 13.13 6.91
N ALA A 139 6.18 12.27 6.14
CA ALA A 139 6.74 10.99 5.76
C ALA A 139 7.93 11.15 4.82
N ASP A 140 8.83 10.17 4.81
CA ASP A 140 9.90 10.10 3.84
C ASP A 140 9.34 9.89 2.41
N ASP A 141 9.94 10.55 1.42
CA ASP A 141 9.58 10.41 -0.01
C ASP A 141 10.23 9.15 -0.62
N GLY A 142 10.03 8.02 0.01
CA GLY A 142 10.50 6.73 -0.48
C GLY A 142 9.39 5.95 -1.17
N ALA A 143 9.73 5.19 -2.23
CA ALA A 143 8.73 4.42 -2.96
C ALA A 143 7.95 3.46 -2.04
N LEU A 144 8.61 2.78 -1.11
CA LEU A 144 7.93 1.86 -0.19
C LEU A 144 7.01 2.59 0.82
N ALA A 145 7.19 3.89 1.07
CA ALA A 145 6.24 4.68 1.85
C ALA A 145 4.86 4.71 1.18
N GLN A 146 4.83 4.95 -0.13
CA GLN A 146 3.59 4.96 -0.92
C GLN A 146 3.03 3.55 -1.09
N GLU A 147 3.88 2.58 -1.41
CA GLU A 147 3.52 1.18 -1.60
C GLU A 147 2.94 0.56 -0.32
N TYR A 148 3.45 0.95 0.86
CA TYR A 148 2.90 0.56 2.16
C TYR A 148 1.44 1.01 2.32
N VAL A 149 1.11 2.25 1.97
CA VAL A 149 -0.26 2.75 2.05
C VAL A 149 -1.20 1.90 1.19
N VAL A 150 -0.80 1.61 -0.05
CA VAL A 150 -1.59 0.74 -0.94
C VAL A 150 -1.77 -0.65 -0.32
N ALA A 151 -0.71 -1.25 0.19
CA ALA A 151 -0.75 -2.59 0.78
C ALA A 151 -1.61 -2.63 2.05
N HIS A 152 -1.62 -1.54 2.84
CA HIS A 152 -2.46 -1.37 4.02
C HIS A 152 -3.96 -1.41 3.65
N GLU A 153 -4.38 -0.69 2.61
CA GLU A 153 -5.78 -0.71 2.14
C GLU A 153 -6.21 -2.12 1.68
N TYR A 154 -5.30 -2.85 1.05
CA TYR A 154 -5.53 -4.26 0.74
C TYR A 154 -5.54 -5.16 1.98
N GLY A 155 -4.91 -4.76 3.08
CA GLY A 155 -5.07 -5.38 4.41
C GLY A 155 -6.53 -5.31 4.87
N HIS A 156 -7.20 -4.15 4.72
CA HIS A 156 -8.63 -4.02 5.02
C HIS A 156 -9.51 -4.87 4.10
N ARG A 157 -9.14 -5.02 2.82
CA ARG A 157 -9.81 -5.98 1.93
C ARG A 157 -9.75 -7.41 2.49
N LEU A 158 -8.57 -7.85 2.94
CA LEU A 158 -8.40 -9.17 3.55
C LEU A 158 -9.21 -9.33 4.82
N GLN A 159 -9.19 -8.34 5.71
CA GLN A 159 -9.98 -8.34 6.95
C GLN A 159 -11.49 -8.47 6.67
N HIS A 160 -11.97 -7.78 5.62
CA HIS A 160 -13.36 -7.88 5.18
C HIS A 160 -13.67 -9.29 4.69
N GLN A 161 -12.86 -9.84 3.79
CA GLN A 161 -13.03 -11.18 3.24
C GLN A 161 -12.95 -12.27 4.30
N LEU A 162 -12.14 -12.08 5.33
CA LEU A 162 -11.99 -13.00 6.46
C LEU A 162 -13.09 -12.83 7.54
N GLY A 163 -13.96 -11.83 7.41
CA GLY A 163 -14.99 -11.52 8.40
C GLY A 163 -14.45 -10.92 9.70
N ILE A 164 -13.26 -10.29 9.65
CA ILE A 164 -12.60 -9.70 10.81
C ILE A 164 -12.95 -8.22 10.95
N LEU A 165 -13.20 -7.51 9.84
CA LEU A 165 -13.38 -6.07 9.81
C LEU A 165 -14.47 -5.57 10.78
N GLN A 166 -15.54 -6.35 10.99
CA GLN A 166 -16.62 -6.00 11.92
C GLN A 166 -16.18 -5.96 13.39
N LYS A 167 -15.07 -6.61 13.76
CA LYS A 167 -14.53 -6.52 15.13
C LYS A 167 -14.04 -5.10 15.48
N GLY A 168 -13.75 -4.27 14.47
CA GLY A 168 -13.42 -2.85 14.64
C GLY A 168 -14.61 -1.98 15.03
N GLN A 169 -15.83 -2.48 14.82
CA GLN A 169 -17.08 -1.72 15.06
C GLN A 169 -17.61 -1.92 16.48
N ASP A 170 -16.74 -1.89 17.48
CA ASP A 170 -17.11 -2.05 18.89
C ASP A 170 -17.63 -0.74 19.54
N GLY A 171 -17.67 0.35 18.79
CA GLY A 171 -18.12 1.68 19.24
C GLY A 171 -17.18 2.37 20.23
N LYS A 172 -15.95 1.86 20.38
CA LYS A 172 -14.94 2.42 21.26
C LYS A 172 -13.86 3.16 20.47
N THR A 173 -13.17 4.06 21.16
CA THR A 173 -11.94 4.71 20.73
C THR A 173 -10.85 4.45 21.74
N GLY A 174 -9.61 4.81 21.41
CA GLY A 174 -8.47 4.64 22.31
C GLY A 174 -7.54 3.50 21.89
N PRO A 175 -6.37 3.40 22.56
CA PRO A 175 -5.26 2.55 22.13
C PRO A 175 -5.59 1.05 22.02
N GLN A 176 -6.62 0.60 22.73
CA GLN A 176 -7.04 -0.81 22.77
C GLN A 176 -8.38 -1.07 22.09
N SER A 177 -8.93 -0.07 21.37
CA SER A 177 -10.21 -0.19 20.67
C SER A 177 -10.14 -1.20 19.52
N GLY A 178 -11.30 -1.72 19.11
CA GLY A 178 -11.42 -2.59 17.96
C GLY A 178 -10.94 -1.91 16.68
N GLY A 179 -11.20 -0.61 16.52
CA GLY A 179 -10.71 0.18 15.39
C GLY A 179 -9.19 0.17 15.30
N VAL A 180 -8.50 0.54 16.38
CA VAL A 180 -7.03 0.51 16.43
C VAL A 180 -6.48 -0.88 16.11
N ARG A 181 -7.08 -1.95 16.63
CA ARG A 181 -6.66 -3.33 16.33
C ARG A 181 -6.79 -3.68 14.85
N ILE A 182 -7.82 -3.22 14.18
CA ILE A 182 -8.04 -3.40 12.74
C ILE A 182 -6.94 -2.68 11.95
N GLU A 183 -6.61 -1.45 12.32
CA GLU A 183 -5.56 -0.66 11.66
C GLU A 183 -4.18 -1.32 11.80
N LEU A 184 -3.81 -1.69 13.02
CA LEU A 184 -2.52 -2.36 13.29
C LEU A 184 -2.41 -3.73 12.60
N MET A 185 -3.52 -4.45 12.46
CA MET A 185 -3.56 -5.68 11.68
C MET A 185 -3.34 -5.41 10.19
N ALA A 186 -3.87 -4.32 9.63
CA ALA A 186 -3.64 -3.94 8.25
C ALA A 186 -2.17 -3.53 8.02
N ASP A 187 -1.55 -2.82 8.98
CA ASP A 187 -0.11 -2.53 8.96
C ASP A 187 0.74 -3.80 8.95
N CYS A 188 0.37 -4.78 9.78
CA CYS A 188 1.05 -6.08 9.81
C CYS A 188 0.90 -6.82 8.46
N MET A 189 -0.28 -6.85 7.87
CA MET A 189 -0.51 -7.47 6.57
C MET A 189 0.29 -6.78 5.45
N ALA A 190 0.43 -5.45 5.50
CA ALA A 190 1.32 -4.70 4.60
C ALA A 190 2.80 -5.12 4.80
N GLY A 191 3.23 -5.32 6.04
CA GLY A 191 4.56 -5.84 6.36
C GLY A 191 4.78 -7.26 5.83
N VAL A 192 3.79 -8.14 5.96
CA VAL A 192 3.83 -9.51 5.40
C VAL A 192 4.00 -9.46 3.88
N TRP A 193 3.22 -8.65 3.17
CA TRP A 193 3.40 -8.47 1.73
C TRP A 193 4.82 -7.95 1.42
N ALA A 194 5.29 -6.92 2.09
CA ALA A 194 6.60 -6.32 1.85
C ALA A 194 7.74 -7.35 1.98
N LYS A 195 7.65 -8.29 2.94
CA LYS A 195 8.60 -9.39 3.11
C LYS A 195 8.74 -10.24 1.85
N HIS A 196 7.66 -10.47 1.14
CA HIS A 196 7.59 -11.37 -0.01
C HIS A 196 7.57 -10.65 -1.36
N ALA A 197 7.40 -9.32 -1.38
CA ALA A 197 7.19 -8.53 -2.60
C ALA A 197 8.26 -8.76 -3.69
N SER A 198 9.51 -8.96 -3.31
CA SER A 198 10.61 -9.20 -4.25
C SER A 198 10.68 -10.63 -4.80
N THR A 199 9.92 -11.54 -4.25
CA THR A 199 9.87 -12.95 -4.70
C THR A 199 8.54 -13.34 -5.29
N THR A 200 7.50 -12.54 -5.05
CA THR A 200 6.17 -12.71 -5.63
C THR A 200 6.21 -12.52 -7.14
N LYS A 201 5.60 -13.44 -7.86
CA LYS A 201 5.53 -13.42 -9.31
C LYS A 201 4.13 -13.09 -9.79
N ASP A 202 4.07 -12.32 -10.88
CA ASP A 202 2.82 -12.15 -11.63
C ASP A 202 2.45 -13.41 -12.42
N ALA A 203 1.31 -13.40 -13.08
CA ALA A 203 0.84 -14.51 -13.90
C ALA A 203 1.80 -14.89 -15.06
N ASN A 204 2.73 -13.99 -15.43
CA ASN A 204 3.74 -14.19 -16.47
C ASN A 204 5.08 -14.68 -15.90
N GLY A 205 5.19 -14.86 -14.58
CA GLY A 205 6.39 -15.30 -13.87
C GLY A 205 7.40 -14.20 -13.58
N ASN A 206 7.05 -12.93 -13.75
CA ASN A 206 7.92 -11.78 -13.45
C ASN A 206 7.75 -11.34 -11.99
N THR A 207 8.86 -11.00 -11.33
CA THR A 207 8.81 -10.28 -10.06
C THR A 207 8.64 -8.79 -10.32
N LEU A 208 7.69 -8.17 -9.62
CA LEU A 208 7.40 -6.75 -9.80
C LEU A 208 8.35 -5.85 -9.01
N LEU A 209 8.76 -6.26 -7.82
CA LEU A 209 9.69 -5.52 -6.97
C LEU A 209 11.05 -6.21 -6.89
N LYS A 210 12.08 -5.41 -6.63
CA LYS A 210 13.42 -5.89 -6.25
C LYS A 210 13.51 -6.15 -4.74
N PRO A 211 14.56 -6.86 -4.29
CA PRO A 211 14.84 -6.97 -2.87
C PRO A 211 14.87 -5.60 -2.20
N LEU A 212 14.09 -5.46 -1.14
CA LEU A 212 13.99 -4.22 -0.38
C LEU A 212 15.27 -3.97 0.41
N THR A 213 15.69 -2.71 0.47
CA THR A 213 16.83 -2.26 1.25
C THR A 213 16.39 -1.77 2.63
N GLU A 214 17.33 -1.56 3.56
CA GLU A 214 17.04 -0.93 4.84
C GLU A 214 16.43 0.49 4.68
N SER A 215 16.81 1.21 3.64
CA SER A 215 16.26 2.53 3.34
C SER A 215 14.79 2.43 2.93
N ASP A 216 14.42 1.42 2.15
CA ASP A 216 13.02 1.19 1.76
C ASP A 216 12.17 0.89 3.00
N ILE A 217 12.65 0.00 3.88
CA ILE A 217 11.94 -0.31 5.13
C ILE A 217 11.80 0.94 6.01
N LYS A 218 12.84 1.76 6.13
CA LYS A 218 12.76 3.03 6.88
C LYS A 218 11.70 3.97 6.31
N SER A 219 11.57 4.06 4.98
CA SER A 219 10.54 4.92 4.38
C SER A 219 9.13 4.41 4.65
N ALA A 220 8.88 3.08 4.63
CA ALA A 220 7.59 2.51 5.03
C ALA A 220 7.28 2.80 6.52
N LEU A 221 8.28 2.65 7.40
CA LEU A 221 8.12 2.96 8.83
C LEU A 221 7.87 4.46 9.06
N SER A 222 8.48 5.33 8.25
CA SER A 222 8.21 6.77 8.28
C SER A 222 6.76 7.07 7.90
N ALA A 223 6.24 6.43 6.85
CA ALA A 223 4.85 6.59 6.45
C ALA A 223 3.89 6.08 7.53
N ALA A 224 4.15 4.90 8.11
CA ALA A 224 3.35 4.34 9.19
C ALA A 224 3.30 5.26 10.42
N ALA A 225 4.43 5.86 10.79
CA ALA A 225 4.51 6.82 11.88
C ALA A 225 3.75 8.12 11.55
N ALA A 226 3.90 8.64 10.34
CA ALA A 226 3.31 9.91 9.91
C ALA A 226 1.77 9.92 9.95
N VAL A 227 1.14 8.76 9.84
CA VAL A 227 -0.31 8.60 9.91
C VAL A 227 -0.77 8.01 11.27
N GLY A 228 0.08 7.98 12.29
CA GLY A 228 -0.30 7.67 13.67
C GLY A 228 -1.12 8.79 14.31
N ASP A 229 -2.09 8.42 15.14
CA ASP A 229 -2.99 9.39 15.80
C ASP A 229 -2.20 10.39 16.68
N ASP A 230 -1.14 9.94 17.35
CA ASP A 230 -0.28 10.79 18.17
C ASP A 230 0.47 11.84 17.32
N HIS A 231 0.99 11.44 16.16
CA HIS A 231 1.65 12.34 15.24
C HIS A 231 0.66 13.35 14.63
N ILE A 232 -0.50 12.88 14.16
CA ILE A 232 -1.53 13.75 13.58
C ILE A 232 -2.02 14.76 14.62
N GLN A 233 -2.25 14.35 15.86
CA GLN A 233 -2.71 15.23 16.92
C GLN A 233 -1.65 16.25 17.36
N SER A 234 -0.37 15.85 17.43
CA SER A 234 0.72 16.77 17.79
C SER A 234 1.02 17.79 16.70
N GLU A 235 1.15 17.37 15.46
CA GLU A 235 1.61 18.22 14.36
C GLU A 235 0.47 18.99 13.69
N LEU A 236 -0.71 18.37 13.53
CA LEU A 236 -1.83 18.92 12.79
C LEU A 236 -3.01 19.31 13.67
N GLY A 237 -3.13 18.74 14.87
CA GLY A 237 -4.24 18.93 15.81
C GLY A 237 -4.03 19.97 16.89
N GLY A 238 -2.97 20.79 16.83
CA GLY A 238 -2.70 21.85 17.81
C GLY A 238 -1.86 21.41 19.01
N GLY A 239 -1.15 20.29 18.93
CA GLY A 239 -0.11 19.91 19.87
C GLY A 239 -0.56 19.14 21.14
N GLN A 240 -1.86 18.82 21.26
CA GLN A 240 -2.37 18.04 22.39
C GLN A 240 -2.72 16.62 21.96
N VAL A 241 -1.96 15.63 22.44
CA VAL A 241 -2.22 14.22 22.22
C VAL A 241 -3.25 13.71 23.22
N ASN A 242 -4.35 13.15 22.73
CA ASN A 242 -5.37 12.49 23.53
C ASN A 242 -5.54 11.02 23.12
N PRO A 243 -4.87 10.07 23.79
CA PRO A 243 -4.93 8.67 23.43
C PRO A 243 -6.36 8.07 23.43
N GLU A 244 -7.24 8.56 24.29
CA GLU A 244 -8.61 8.03 24.41
C GLU A 244 -9.47 8.29 23.15
N SER A 245 -9.03 9.18 22.26
CA SER A 245 -9.71 9.47 20.99
C SER A 245 -9.12 8.74 19.79
N TRP A 246 -8.08 7.92 19.97
CA TRP A 246 -7.42 7.24 18.87
C TRP A 246 -8.32 6.26 18.14
N THR A 247 -8.17 6.22 16.84
CA THR A 247 -8.88 5.33 15.92
C THR A 247 -7.94 4.52 15.03
N HIS A 248 -6.70 4.99 14.83
CA HIS A 248 -5.68 4.35 13.98
C HIS A 248 -4.49 3.80 14.77
N GLY A 249 -4.29 4.25 16.01
CA GLY A 249 -3.18 3.83 16.86
C GLY A 249 -1.98 4.79 16.83
N SER A 250 -1.03 4.55 17.74
CA SER A 250 0.18 5.38 17.81
C SER A 250 1.15 5.08 16.67
N SER A 251 2.00 6.05 16.35
CA SER A 251 3.13 5.89 15.44
C SER A 251 3.99 4.67 15.79
N GLU A 252 4.28 4.47 17.08
CA GLU A 252 5.06 3.34 17.58
C GLU A 252 4.36 2.00 17.31
N SER A 253 3.06 1.90 17.62
CA SER A 253 2.29 0.67 17.41
C SER A 253 2.18 0.32 15.93
N ARG A 254 1.96 1.31 15.06
CA ARG A 254 1.88 1.11 13.63
C ARG A 254 3.19 0.58 13.04
N GLN A 255 4.32 1.19 13.41
CA GLN A 255 5.66 0.71 13.02
C GLN A 255 5.94 -0.70 13.54
N LYS A 256 5.60 -0.97 14.82
CA LYS A 256 5.77 -2.28 15.46
C LYS A 256 5.03 -3.38 14.69
N TRP A 257 3.78 -3.13 14.34
CA TRP A 257 2.97 -4.14 13.65
C TRP A 257 3.38 -4.33 12.19
N PHE A 258 3.78 -3.28 11.48
CA PHE A 258 4.40 -3.45 10.16
C PHE A 258 5.66 -4.32 10.27
N LEU A 259 6.57 -4.04 11.20
CA LEU A 259 7.77 -4.84 11.43
C LEU A 259 7.45 -6.28 11.84
N THR A 260 6.42 -6.49 12.66
CA THR A 260 5.95 -7.83 13.03
C THR A 260 5.61 -8.65 11.79
N GLY A 261 4.83 -8.07 10.87
CA GLY A 261 4.50 -8.70 9.58
C GLY A 261 5.74 -8.94 8.71
N TYR A 262 6.58 -7.92 8.56
CA TYR A 262 7.79 -8.00 7.74
C TYR A 262 8.80 -9.04 8.24
N GLN A 263 9.00 -9.17 9.54
CA GLN A 263 9.94 -10.12 10.12
C GLN A 263 9.43 -11.56 10.02
N ASN A 264 8.17 -11.79 10.34
CA ASN A 264 7.56 -13.12 10.38
C ASN A 264 7.12 -13.63 9.00
N GLY A 265 6.63 -12.75 8.13
CA GLY A 265 6.22 -13.11 6.76
C GLY A 265 4.97 -14.00 6.68
N SER A 266 4.16 -14.07 7.72
CA SER A 266 2.91 -14.85 7.73
C SER A 266 1.76 -14.04 8.31
N VAL A 267 0.59 -14.12 7.67
CA VAL A 267 -0.64 -13.47 8.14
C VAL A 267 -1.06 -13.95 9.53
N ASN A 268 -0.65 -15.15 9.92
CA ASN A 268 -0.92 -15.68 11.27
C ASN A 268 -0.23 -14.89 12.39
N SER A 269 0.81 -14.11 12.06
CA SER A 269 1.47 -13.21 13.02
C SER A 269 0.72 -11.89 13.28
N CYS A 270 -0.36 -11.64 12.52
CA CYS A 270 -1.08 -10.36 12.52
C CYS A 270 -2.32 -10.35 13.42
N ASP A 271 -2.49 -11.31 14.34
CA ASP A 271 -3.65 -11.33 15.22
C ASP A 271 -3.55 -10.32 16.37
N THR A 272 -3.92 -9.08 16.08
CA THR A 272 -3.97 -7.97 17.05
C THR A 272 -5.05 -8.15 18.12
N PHE A 273 -5.99 -9.05 17.92
CA PHE A 273 -7.07 -9.31 18.88
C PHE A 273 -6.67 -10.33 19.96
N SER A 274 -5.58 -11.06 19.77
CA SER A 274 -5.08 -12.05 20.74
C SER A 274 -4.14 -11.49 21.80
N THR A 275 -3.76 -10.20 21.70
CA THR A 275 -2.80 -9.56 22.59
C THR A 275 -3.29 -8.20 23.08
N ASN A 276 -2.77 -7.75 24.23
CA ASN A 276 -2.93 -6.37 24.72
C ASN A 276 -1.64 -5.54 24.55
N ASP A 277 -0.59 -6.13 24.00
CA ASP A 277 0.65 -5.45 23.64
C ASP A 277 0.59 -5.01 22.17
N LEU A 278 -0.08 -3.90 21.95
CA LEU A 278 -0.30 -3.29 20.63
C LEU A 278 0.81 -2.33 20.23
#